data_93e8ae855c4631bea116a93bfa129a53
#
_entry.id   93e8ae855c4631bea116a93bfa129a53
#
_cell.length_a   1.000
_cell.length_b   1.000
_cell.length_c   1.000
_cell.angle_alpha   90.00
_cell.angle_beta   90.00
_cell.angle_gamma   90.00
#
_symmetry.space_group_name_H-M   'P 1'
#
loop_
_entity.id
_entity.type
_entity.pdbx_description
1 polymer ?
#
loop_
_entity_poly.entity_id
_entity_poly.type
_entity_poly.pdbx_seq_one_letter_code
_entity_poly.pdbx_strand_id
1 'polypeptide(L)'
;MALNQTNKLVWIVETIYRAHKISFEELNRRWMDNIDLSGGEEMLKRTFHKWKWNIFDTFGLSIDCEKTAPYRYYIANVEDMKSGSIENWLLSTLSVSNFLLESKSVKNRIILEDVPSGREYLELIIDAMKKNRFIHINYLNYWKDDTRDHYVMPLCVKLFRQRWYLVGRNWPAGYDLVFCLDRIHDFRLSSHTFEYPEEFNPQEYFNGCIGVIPGDGTDIEKVKIKVSTSQANYLRDLPLHESQQETEQTDEYSIFELHVRPTFDFQQELLWNGDDLEVLEPLWLRNEIAGKIKRMWNKYKEDK
;
A
#
# COMPACT_ATOMS: atom_id res chain seq x y z
N MET A 1 16.15 10.86 19.91
CA MET A 1 17.10 11.48 18.97
C MET A 1 16.91 11.02 17.52
N ALA A 2 16.75 9.74 17.22
CA ALA A 2 16.56 9.23 15.85
C ALA A 2 15.30 9.78 15.15
N LEU A 3 14.16 9.81 15.82
CA LEU A 3 12.89 10.30 15.25
C LEU A 3 12.98 11.75 14.77
N ASN A 4 13.62 12.63 15.54
CA ASN A 4 13.80 14.04 15.17
C ASN A 4 14.70 14.19 13.92
N GLN A 5 15.68 13.31 13.73
CA GLN A 5 16.52 13.35 12.52
C GLN A 5 15.75 12.93 11.28
N THR A 6 14.97 11.87 11.35
CA THR A 6 14.14 11.40 10.23
C THR A 6 13.14 12.48 9.80
N ASN A 7 12.51 13.16 10.77
CA ASN A 7 11.58 14.25 10.50
C ASN A 7 12.23 15.39 9.70
N LYS A 8 13.47 15.72 10.02
CA LYS A 8 14.25 16.74 9.28
C LYS A 8 14.51 16.33 7.82
N LEU A 9 14.83 15.04 7.59
CA LEU A 9 15.05 14.51 6.24
C LEU A 9 13.76 14.53 5.42
N VAL A 10 12.65 14.09 5.99
CA VAL A 10 11.34 14.12 5.35
C VAL A 10 10.95 15.54 4.96
N TRP A 11 11.10 16.50 5.88
CA TRP A 11 10.78 17.89 5.61
C TRP A 11 11.58 18.47 4.43
N ILE A 12 12.89 18.14 4.34
CA ILE A 12 13.72 18.57 3.21
C ILE A 12 13.20 18.00 1.89
N VAL A 13 12.94 16.68 1.85
CA VAL A 13 12.42 16.01 0.65
C VAL A 13 11.10 16.64 0.21
N GLU A 14 10.13 16.79 1.13
CA GLU A 14 8.85 17.41 0.86
C GLU A 14 8.97 18.85 0.35
N THR A 15 9.85 19.62 0.97
CA THR A 15 10.05 21.02 0.58
C THR A 15 10.63 21.16 -0.83
N ILE A 16 11.60 20.31 -1.17
CA ILE A 16 12.21 20.29 -2.51
C ILE A 16 11.20 19.75 -3.53
N TYR A 17 10.47 18.68 -3.19
CA TYR A 17 9.47 18.07 -4.06
C TYR A 17 8.37 19.06 -4.45
N ARG A 18 7.77 19.75 -3.47
CA ARG A 18 6.73 20.76 -3.70
C ARG A 18 7.22 21.98 -4.49
N ALA A 19 8.49 22.34 -4.31
CA ALA A 19 9.09 23.47 -5.04
C ALA A 19 9.56 23.06 -6.44
N HIS A 20 9.58 21.77 -6.78
CA HIS A 20 10.23 21.16 -7.96
C HIS A 20 11.72 21.48 -8.03
N LYS A 21 12.09 22.77 -7.91
CA LYS A 21 13.48 23.26 -7.87
C LYS A 21 13.58 24.42 -6.89
N ILE A 22 14.54 24.39 -5.98
CA ILE A 22 14.70 25.39 -4.91
C ILE A 22 16.17 25.74 -4.69
N SER A 23 16.50 27.04 -4.50
CA SER A 23 17.84 27.43 -4.11
C SER A 23 18.13 27.10 -2.64
N PHE A 24 19.40 26.99 -2.28
CA PHE A 24 19.76 26.73 -0.88
C PHE A 24 19.31 27.85 0.06
N GLU A 25 19.39 29.11 -0.39
CA GLU A 25 18.97 30.29 0.36
C GLU A 25 17.46 30.25 0.67
N GLU A 26 16.64 29.90 -0.31
CA GLU A 26 15.20 29.77 -0.14
C GLU A 26 14.84 28.56 0.75
N LEU A 27 15.53 27.43 0.56
CA LEU A 27 15.36 26.25 1.41
C LEU A 27 15.70 26.57 2.87
N ASN A 28 16.82 27.28 3.10
CA ASN A 28 17.25 27.67 4.43
C ASN A 28 16.31 28.70 5.09
N ARG A 29 15.73 29.60 4.32
CA ARG A 29 14.70 30.50 4.82
C ARG A 29 13.48 29.73 5.34
N ARG A 30 12.94 28.81 4.53
CA ARG A 30 11.81 27.97 4.93
C ARG A 30 12.15 27.04 6.11
N TRP A 31 13.42 26.62 6.20
CA TRP A 31 13.91 25.86 7.32
C TRP A 31 13.85 26.66 8.62
N MET A 32 14.32 27.90 8.62
CA MET A 32 14.26 28.77 9.79
C MET A 32 12.84 29.12 10.20
N ASP A 33 11.93 29.28 9.23
CA ASP A 33 10.50 29.51 9.48
C ASP A 33 9.81 28.32 10.17
N ASN A 34 10.33 27.10 9.99
CA ASN A 34 9.88 25.90 10.71
C ASN A 34 10.58 25.76 12.06
N ILE A 35 10.13 26.53 13.06
CA ILE A 35 10.74 26.61 14.39
C ILE A 35 10.78 25.25 15.09
N ASP A 36 9.76 24.40 14.89
CA ASP A 36 9.65 23.09 15.55
C ASP A 36 10.80 22.14 15.14
N LEU A 37 11.27 22.21 13.89
CA LEU A 37 12.37 21.40 13.40
C LEU A 37 13.74 22.08 13.50
N SER A 38 13.79 23.37 13.22
CA SER A 38 15.03 24.16 13.14
C SER A 38 15.47 24.73 14.51
N GLY A 39 14.49 24.99 15.39
CA GLY A 39 14.71 25.85 16.56
C GLY A 39 14.95 27.32 16.19
N GLY A 40 14.67 27.72 14.95
CA GLY A 40 14.99 29.04 14.40
C GLY A 40 16.46 29.19 13.94
N GLU A 41 17.23 28.09 13.97
CA GLU A 41 18.65 28.12 13.57
C GLU A 41 18.83 27.86 12.08
N GLU A 42 19.87 28.46 11.50
CA GLU A 42 20.22 28.26 10.09
C GLU A 42 20.73 26.84 9.82
N MET A 43 20.37 26.32 8.65
CA MET A 43 20.94 25.09 8.13
C MET A 43 22.30 25.37 7.47
N LEU A 44 23.37 24.83 8.02
CA LEU A 44 24.69 24.94 7.40
C LEU A 44 24.76 24.08 6.11
N LYS A 45 25.37 24.57 5.04
CA LYS A 45 25.61 23.82 3.79
C LYS A 45 26.23 22.44 4.04
N ARG A 46 27.20 22.35 4.96
CA ARG A 46 27.80 21.06 5.35
C ARG A 46 26.78 20.09 5.93
N THR A 47 25.88 20.58 6.77
CA THR A 47 24.79 19.77 7.35
C THR A 47 23.81 19.30 6.28
N PHE A 48 23.42 20.19 5.37
CA PHE A 48 22.57 19.86 4.23
C PHE A 48 23.20 18.77 3.35
N HIS A 49 24.48 18.88 3.01
CA HIS A 49 25.17 17.83 2.24
C HIS A 49 25.20 16.48 2.96
N LYS A 50 25.37 16.46 4.29
CA LYS A 50 25.26 15.23 5.08
C LYS A 50 23.84 14.68 5.02
N TRP A 51 22.83 15.55 5.11
CA TRP A 51 21.44 15.11 5.06
C TRP A 51 21.03 14.61 3.67
N LYS A 52 21.55 15.14 2.59
CA LYS A 52 21.36 14.57 1.24
C LYS A 52 21.83 13.11 1.18
N TRP A 53 22.97 12.78 1.77
CA TRP A 53 23.46 11.41 1.88
C TRP A 53 22.51 10.53 2.71
N ASN A 54 22.05 11.00 3.84
CA ASN A 54 21.12 10.28 4.68
C ASN A 54 19.76 10.07 3.98
N ILE A 55 19.30 11.04 3.18
CA ILE A 55 18.07 10.93 2.38
C ILE A 55 18.23 9.82 1.34
N PHE A 56 19.35 9.77 0.66
CA PHE A 56 19.65 8.70 -0.30
C PHE A 56 19.68 7.33 0.39
N ASP A 57 20.40 7.22 1.50
CA ASP A 57 20.52 5.96 2.25
C ASP A 57 19.20 5.48 2.85
N THR A 58 18.34 6.41 3.27
CA THR A 58 17.06 6.07 3.94
C THR A 58 15.90 5.88 2.98
N PHE A 59 15.83 6.70 1.92
CA PHE A 59 14.66 6.77 1.03
C PHE A 59 15.02 6.45 -0.43
N GLY A 60 16.28 6.14 -0.75
CA GLY A 60 16.72 5.94 -2.13
C GLY A 60 16.64 7.20 -3.02
N LEU A 61 16.32 8.38 -2.45
CA LEU A 61 16.11 9.61 -3.20
C LEU A 61 17.38 10.43 -3.39
N SER A 62 17.73 10.75 -4.63
CA SER A 62 18.89 11.55 -4.99
C SER A 62 18.50 13.02 -5.15
N ILE A 63 19.14 13.90 -4.38
CA ILE A 63 19.00 15.35 -4.50
C ILE A 63 20.18 15.91 -5.26
N ASP A 64 19.96 16.38 -6.47
CA ASP A 64 20.95 17.01 -7.34
C ASP A 64 20.83 18.53 -7.35
N CYS A 65 21.83 19.19 -7.92
CA CYS A 65 21.91 20.64 -8.06
C CYS A 65 22.15 21.03 -9.51
N GLU A 66 21.46 22.05 -9.98
CA GLU A 66 21.73 22.62 -11.31
C GLU A 66 23.20 23.11 -11.40
N LYS A 67 23.81 22.90 -12.56
CA LYS A 67 25.23 23.28 -12.79
C LYS A 67 25.41 24.78 -13.06
N THR A 68 24.31 25.50 -13.31
CA THR A 68 24.30 26.94 -13.62
C THR A 68 23.51 27.70 -12.57
N ALA A 69 23.88 28.98 -12.34
CA ALA A 69 23.12 29.84 -11.44
C ALA A 69 21.64 29.93 -11.84
N PRO A 70 20.71 29.94 -10.87
CA PRO A 70 20.91 30.10 -9.42
C PRO A 70 21.15 28.82 -8.60
N TYR A 71 21.70 27.75 -9.18
CA TYR A 71 22.10 26.50 -8.48
C TYR A 71 20.97 25.91 -7.63
N ARG A 72 19.84 25.59 -8.26
CA ARG A 72 18.67 25.05 -7.56
C ARG A 72 18.81 23.55 -7.37
N TYR A 73 18.41 23.07 -6.19
CA TYR A 73 18.32 21.67 -5.84
C TYR A 73 16.99 21.08 -6.28
N TYR A 74 17.00 19.82 -6.70
CA TYR A 74 15.83 19.06 -7.14
C TYR A 74 16.03 17.56 -6.88
N ILE A 75 14.94 16.80 -6.85
CA ILE A 75 14.99 15.34 -6.73
C ILE A 75 15.23 14.77 -8.13
N ALA A 76 16.38 14.10 -8.34
CA ALA A 76 16.81 13.63 -9.65
C ALA A 76 16.01 12.41 -10.12
N ASN A 77 15.62 11.54 -9.20
CA ASN A 77 14.88 10.31 -9.45
C ASN A 77 13.43 10.42 -8.96
N VAL A 78 12.74 11.50 -9.32
CA VAL A 78 11.30 11.71 -8.96
C VAL A 78 10.42 10.53 -9.39
N GLU A 79 10.80 9.84 -10.45
CA GLU A 79 10.09 8.66 -10.95
C GLU A 79 10.03 7.51 -9.92
N ASP A 80 11.03 7.41 -9.03
CA ASP A 80 11.07 6.43 -7.95
C ASP A 80 10.10 6.77 -6.81
N MET A 81 9.54 8.00 -6.82
CA MET A 81 8.47 8.43 -5.92
C MET A 81 7.07 8.08 -6.46
N LYS A 82 6.99 7.19 -7.46
CA LYS A 82 5.69 6.74 -7.98
C LYS A 82 4.88 6.00 -6.91
N SER A 83 3.57 6.05 -7.05
CA SER A 83 2.65 5.31 -6.21
C SER A 83 2.99 3.82 -6.20
N GLY A 84 3.05 3.21 -5.02
CA GLY A 84 3.29 1.77 -4.86
C GLY A 84 4.72 1.38 -4.45
N SER A 85 5.71 2.28 -4.49
CA SER A 85 7.03 1.98 -3.93
C SER A 85 7.02 2.06 -2.39
N ILE A 86 7.88 1.28 -1.74
CA ILE A 86 8.08 1.31 -0.28
C ILE A 86 8.60 2.69 0.14
N GLU A 87 9.49 3.28 -0.63
CA GLU A 87 10.10 4.58 -0.40
C GLU A 87 9.05 5.69 -0.38
N ASN A 88 8.16 5.71 -1.38
CA ASN A 88 7.06 6.67 -1.43
C ASN A 88 6.06 6.48 -0.28
N TRP A 89 5.72 5.23 0.05
CA TRP A 89 4.84 4.93 1.17
C TRP A 89 5.45 5.37 2.51
N LEU A 90 6.74 5.10 2.75
CA LEU A 90 7.47 5.52 3.94
C LEU A 90 7.50 7.04 4.04
N LEU A 91 7.85 7.72 2.95
CA LEU A 91 7.90 9.18 2.91
C LEU A 91 6.55 9.80 3.22
N SER A 92 5.49 9.36 2.55
CA SER A 92 4.12 9.83 2.76
C SER A 92 3.65 9.60 4.20
N THR A 93 3.90 8.40 4.75
CA THR A 93 3.51 8.05 6.12
C THR A 93 4.24 8.91 7.15
N LEU A 94 5.54 9.12 6.98
CA LEU A 94 6.34 9.96 7.88
C LEU A 94 5.97 11.44 7.75
N SER A 95 5.71 11.92 6.54
CA SER A 95 5.26 13.29 6.29
C SER A 95 3.95 13.60 7.00
N VAL A 96 2.94 12.73 6.83
CA VAL A 96 1.65 12.86 7.52
C VAL A 96 1.84 12.77 9.04
N SER A 97 2.64 11.82 9.54
CA SER A 97 2.92 11.68 10.97
C SER A 97 3.55 12.94 11.56
N ASN A 98 4.52 13.54 10.86
CA ASN A 98 5.16 14.77 11.29
C ASN A 98 4.19 15.94 11.34
N PHE A 99 3.42 16.12 10.28
CA PHE A 99 2.39 17.15 10.21
C PHE A 99 1.38 17.03 11.37
N LEU A 100 0.94 15.81 11.69
CA LEU A 100 0.02 15.56 12.80
C LEU A 100 0.66 15.83 14.18
N LEU A 101 1.95 15.53 14.34
CA LEU A 101 2.69 15.82 15.57
C LEU A 101 2.88 17.31 15.80
N GLU A 102 3.13 18.09 14.74
CA GLU A 102 3.23 19.56 14.78
C GLU A 102 1.88 20.22 15.02
N SER A 103 0.78 19.58 14.59
CA SER A 103 -0.58 20.11 14.67
C SER A 103 -1.26 19.90 16.04
N LYS A 104 -0.52 19.98 17.16
CA LYS A 104 -1.01 19.72 18.52
C LYS A 104 -2.26 20.51 18.88
N SER A 105 -2.36 21.78 18.43
CA SER A 105 -3.48 22.69 18.72
C SER A 105 -4.80 22.26 18.09
N VAL A 106 -4.78 21.42 17.07
CA VAL A 106 -5.95 20.92 16.32
C VAL A 106 -6.14 19.42 16.40
N LYS A 107 -5.38 18.73 17.26
CA LYS A 107 -5.42 17.27 17.39
C LYS A 107 -6.83 16.72 17.64
N ASN A 108 -7.64 17.45 18.39
CA ASN A 108 -9.04 17.07 18.68
C ASN A 108 -10.00 17.25 17.49
N ARG A 109 -9.51 17.79 16.37
CA ARG A 109 -10.27 17.95 15.11
C ARG A 109 -9.87 16.92 14.06
N ILE A 110 -8.94 16.03 14.38
CA ILE A 110 -8.42 15.00 13.49
C ILE A 110 -8.96 13.66 13.99
N ILE A 111 -9.75 13.02 13.17
CA ILE A 111 -10.37 11.73 13.46
C ILE A 111 -9.67 10.69 12.58
N LEU A 112 -9.15 9.65 13.22
CA LEU A 112 -8.53 8.50 12.55
C LEU A 112 -9.41 7.28 12.72
N GLU A 113 -9.51 6.48 11.69
CA GLU A 113 -10.15 5.18 11.76
C GLU A 113 -9.22 4.20 12.49
N ASP A 114 -9.77 3.48 13.47
CA ASP A 114 -9.03 2.42 14.16
C ASP A 114 -9.21 1.11 13.40
N VAL A 115 -8.18 0.71 12.66
CA VAL A 115 -8.17 -0.54 11.90
C VAL A 115 -7.19 -1.51 12.55
N PRO A 116 -7.65 -2.70 12.98
CA PRO A 116 -6.76 -3.75 13.46
C PRO A 116 -5.74 -4.10 12.39
N SER A 117 -4.47 -3.88 12.67
CA SER A 117 -3.41 -4.03 11.66
C SER A 117 -2.44 -5.18 11.95
N GLY A 118 -2.49 -5.80 13.14
CA GLY A 118 -1.55 -6.84 13.56
C GLY A 118 -0.10 -6.35 13.63
N ARG A 119 0.11 -5.06 13.91
CA ARG A 119 1.44 -4.42 13.89
C ARG A 119 2.42 -5.07 14.86
N GLU A 120 1.94 -5.62 15.96
CA GLU A 120 2.73 -6.34 16.96
C GLU A 120 3.47 -7.56 16.38
N TYR A 121 2.90 -8.20 15.36
CA TYR A 121 3.53 -9.35 14.68
C TYR A 121 4.38 -8.94 13.48
N LEU A 122 4.18 -7.75 12.93
CA LEU A 122 4.89 -7.30 11.72
C LEU A 122 6.41 -7.26 11.91
N GLU A 123 6.87 -6.67 13.03
CA GLU A 123 8.31 -6.58 13.34
C GLU A 123 8.92 -7.97 13.49
N LEU A 124 8.24 -8.88 14.20
CA LEU A 124 8.68 -10.26 14.42
C LEU A 124 8.78 -11.05 13.12
N ILE A 125 7.83 -10.85 12.22
CA ILE A 125 7.80 -11.51 10.90
C ILE A 125 8.92 -10.97 10.01
N ILE A 126 9.13 -9.64 9.97
CA ILE A 126 10.23 -9.04 9.22
C ILE A 126 11.58 -9.52 9.75
N ASP A 127 11.75 -9.66 11.07
CA ASP A 127 12.98 -10.20 11.66
C ASP A 127 13.19 -11.68 11.27
N ALA A 128 12.13 -12.49 11.24
CA ALA A 128 12.17 -13.87 10.77
C ALA A 128 12.58 -13.94 9.28
N MET A 129 12.02 -13.07 8.44
CA MET A 129 12.35 -12.97 7.01
C MET A 129 13.83 -12.60 6.80
N LYS A 130 14.33 -11.57 7.51
CA LYS A 130 15.74 -11.16 7.43
C LYS A 130 16.72 -12.27 7.79
N LYS A 131 16.32 -13.19 8.68
CA LYS A 131 17.12 -14.32 9.16
C LYS A 131 16.82 -15.62 8.44
N ASN A 132 15.91 -15.60 7.46
CA ASN A 132 15.40 -16.78 6.76
C ASN A 132 15.01 -17.91 7.74
N ARG A 133 14.22 -17.57 8.77
CA ARG A 133 13.80 -18.53 9.80
C ARG A 133 12.33 -18.87 9.67
N PHE A 134 12.01 -20.15 9.81
CA PHE A 134 10.63 -20.59 9.96
C PHE A 134 9.97 -19.98 11.20
N ILE A 135 8.66 -19.85 11.13
CA ILE A 135 7.83 -19.38 12.23
C ILE A 135 6.72 -20.39 12.55
N HIS A 136 6.34 -20.44 13.81
CA HIS A 136 5.12 -21.09 14.26
C HIS A 136 4.09 -20.01 14.56
N ILE A 137 2.91 -20.14 13.99
CA ILE A 137 1.79 -19.23 14.26
C ILE A 137 0.56 -20.04 14.64
N ASN A 138 -0.15 -19.59 15.68
CA ASN A 138 -1.51 -20.02 15.97
C ASN A 138 -2.47 -19.02 15.34
N TYR A 139 -3.30 -19.47 14.39
CA TYR A 139 -4.07 -18.61 13.51
C TYR A 139 -5.57 -18.88 13.57
N LEU A 140 -6.39 -17.82 13.77
CA LEU A 140 -7.84 -17.92 13.83
C LEU A 140 -8.44 -18.10 12.42
N ASN A 141 -9.17 -19.18 12.26
CA ASN A 141 -9.93 -19.47 11.03
C ASN A 141 -11.39 -19.08 11.22
N TYR A 142 -11.80 -17.97 10.59
CA TYR A 142 -13.18 -17.48 10.67
C TYR A 142 -14.26 -18.41 10.09
N TRP A 143 -13.89 -19.32 9.17
CA TRP A 143 -14.84 -20.28 8.59
C TRP A 143 -15.22 -21.39 9.55
N LYS A 144 -14.32 -21.74 10.47
CA LYS A 144 -14.48 -22.85 11.41
C LYS A 144 -14.58 -22.39 12.86
N ASP A 145 -14.38 -21.09 13.10
CA ASP A 145 -14.29 -20.50 14.44
C ASP A 145 -13.32 -21.29 15.35
N ASP A 146 -12.25 -21.78 14.76
CA ASP A 146 -11.18 -22.52 15.43
C ASP A 146 -9.82 -21.86 15.18
N THR A 147 -8.87 -22.14 16.06
CA THR A 147 -7.47 -21.76 15.84
C THR A 147 -6.68 -22.97 15.38
N ARG A 148 -5.71 -22.73 14.49
CA ARG A 148 -4.83 -23.76 13.97
C ARG A 148 -3.38 -23.34 14.03
N ASP A 149 -2.53 -24.32 14.37
CA ASP A 149 -1.10 -24.13 14.33
C ASP A 149 -0.59 -24.33 12.90
N HIS A 150 0.25 -23.41 12.47
CA HIS A 150 0.93 -23.45 11.19
C HIS A 150 2.43 -23.33 11.41
N TYR A 151 3.20 -24.16 10.70
CA TYR A 151 4.64 -24.03 10.58
C TYR A 151 4.95 -23.46 9.21
N VAL A 152 5.47 -22.23 9.17
CA VAL A 152 5.43 -21.38 7.98
C VAL A 152 6.82 -20.87 7.63
N MET A 153 7.15 -20.94 6.35
CA MET A 153 8.24 -20.22 5.72
C MET A 153 7.72 -18.83 5.31
N PRO A 154 8.09 -17.73 5.98
CA PRO A 154 7.62 -16.39 5.63
C PRO A 154 8.25 -15.92 4.32
N LEU A 155 7.44 -15.62 3.31
CA LEU A 155 7.89 -15.25 1.97
C LEU A 155 7.84 -13.74 1.74
N CYS A 156 6.70 -13.10 1.93
CA CYS A 156 6.56 -11.64 1.82
C CYS A 156 5.42 -11.11 2.69
N VAL A 157 5.42 -9.81 2.91
CA VAL A 157 4.31 -9.11 3.57
C VAL A 157 3.67 -8.11 2.62
N LYS A 158 2.34 -7.98 2.68
CA LYS A 158 1.54 -7.05 1.87
C LYS A 158 0.67 -6.20 2.79
N LEU A 159 0.67 -4.88 2.54
CA LEU A 159 -0.30 -3.97 3.15
C LEU A 159 -1.50 -3.81 2.20
N PHE A 160 -2.70 -4.08 2.70
CA PHE A 160 -3.93 -3.85 1.96
C PHE A 160 -5.02 -3.34 2.90
N ARG A 161 -5.66 -2.23 2.57
CA ARG A 161 -6.72 -1.58 3.36
C ARG A 161 -6.33 -1.43 4.84
N GLN A 162 -5.12 -0.89 5.08
CA GLN A 162 -4.51 -0.65 6.40
C GLN A 162 -4.22 -1.91 7.24
N ARG A 163 -4.43 -3.12 6.70
CA ARG A 163 -4.11 -4.39 7.36
C ARG A 163 -2.90 -5.05 6.72
N TRP A 164 -2.06 -5.65 7.55
CA TRP A 164 -0.90 -6.40 7.10
C TRP A 164 -1.24 -7.87 6.89
N TYR A 165 -0.68 -8.42 5.84
CA TYR A 165 -0.84 -9.82 5.45
C TYR A 165 0.54 -10.43 5.20
N LEU A 166 0.73 -11.66 5.67
CA LEU A 166 1.90 -12.49 5.40
C LEU A 166 1.54 -13.51 4.32
N VAL A 167 2.33 -13.58 3.27
CA VAL A 167 2.37 -14.76 2.40
C VAL A 167 3.41 -15.71 2.98
N GLY A 168 3.01 -16.92 3.26
CA GLY A 168 3.90 -17.92 3.80
C GLY A 168 3.62 -19.31 3.29
N ARG A 169 4.69 -20.07 3.00
CA ARG A 169 4.59 -21.46 2.57
C ARG A 169 4.41 -22.34 3.79
N ASN A 170 3.29 -23.04 3.84
CA ASN A 170 3.00 -24.01 4.91
C ASN A 170 3.90 -25.22 4.76
N TRP A 171 4.66 -25.55 5.81
CA TRP A 171 5.64 -26.62 5.77
C TRP A 171 5.20 -27.80 6.65
N PRO A 172 5.39 -29.07 6.22
CA PRO A 172 6.04 -29.52 4.99
C PRO A 172 5.12 -29.64 3.77
N ALA A 173 3.88 -29.19 3.86
CA ALA A 173 2.86 -29.39 2.82
C ALA A 173 3.15 -28.67 1.49
N GLY A 174 3.96 -27.59 1.50
CA GLY A 174 4.50 -26.94 0.30
C GLY A 174 3.57 -25.97 -0.43
N TYR A 175 2.36 -25.69 0.08
CA TYR A 175 1.45 -24.73 -0.51
C TYR A 175 1.51 -23.38 0.22
N ASP A 176 1.27 -22.32 -0.51
CA ASP A 176 1.31 -20.97 0.00
C ASP A 176 -0.05 -20.57 0.59
N LEU A 177 -0.01 -19.83 1.70
CA LEU A 177 -1.18 -19.30 2.40
C LEU A 177 -1.01 -17.81 2.66
N VAL A 178 -2.12 -17.09 2.73
CA VAL A 178 -2.15 -15.69 3.11
C VAL A 178 -2.75 -15.55 4.51
N PHE A 179 -1.96 -15.01 5.43
CA PHE A 179 -2.33 -14.83 6.83
C PHE A 179 -2.51 -13.33 7.12
N CYS A 180 -3.69 -12.94 7.58
CA CYS A 180 -3.90 -11.58 8.11
C CYS A 180 -3.28 -11.49 9.51
N LEU A 181 -2.38 -10.53 9.74
CA LEU A 181 -1.58 -10.50 10.96
C LEU A 181 -2.41 -10.32 12.24
N ASP A 182 -3.49 -9.55 12.18
CA ASP A 182 -4.40 -9.33 13.31
C ASP A 182 -5.23 -10.55 13.72
N ARG A 183 -5.10 -11.66 12.98
CA ARG A 183 -5.72 -12.96 13.31
C ARG A 183 -4.72 -13.98 13.87
N ILE A 184 -3.47 -13.58 14.09
CA ILE A 184 -2.45 -14.38 14.78
C ILE A 184 -2.69 -14.27 16.27
N HIS A 185 -2.80 -15.39 16.96
CA HIS A 185 -3.00 -15.46 18.41
C HIS A 185 -1.70 -15.77 19.16
N ASP A 186 -0.81 -16.57 18.57
CA ASP A 186 0.51 -16.89 19.13
C ASP A 186 1.56 -16.92 18.01
N PHE A 187 2.76 -16.49 18.33
CA PHE A 187 3.90 -16.44 17.42
C PHE A 187 5.15 -16.97 18.11
N ARG A 188 5.85 -17.88 17.42
CA ARG A 188 7.16 -18.35 17.88
C ARG A 188 8.13 -18.45 16.72
N LEU A 189 9.31 -17.90 16.94
CA LEU A 189 10.40 -17.99 15.97
C LEU A 189 11.05 -19.37 16.08
N SER A 190 11.14 -20.12 14.99
CA SER A 190 11.81 -21.41 14.93
C SER A 190 13.34 -21.28 15.01
N SER A 191 14.03 -22.32 15.46
CA SER A 191 15.50 -22.44 15.34
C SER A 191 15.95 -22.81 13.93
N HIS A 192 15.06 -23.40 13.11
CA HIS A 192 15.39 -23.85 11.76
C HIS A 192 15.35 -22.68 10.77
N THR A 193 16.28 -22.72 9.83
CA THR A 193 16.36 -21.78 8.71
C THR A 193 15.91 -22.46 7.42
N PHE A 194 15.62 -21.65 6.41
CA PHE A 194 15.30 -22.11 5.05
C PHE A 194 16.14 -21.33 4.03
N GLU A 195 16.26 -21.88 2.83
CA GLU A 195 16.72 -21.11 1.66
C GLU A 195 15.53 -20.44 1.03
N TYR A 196 15.64 -19.11 0.80
CA TYR A 196 14.57 -18.38 0.14
C TYR A 196 14.39 -18.90 -1.29
N PRO A 197 13.17 -19.29 -1.70
CA PRO A 197 12.96 -19.85 -3.02
C PRO A 197 13.21 -18.79 -4.11
N GLU A 198 14.21 -19.02 -4.96
CA GLU A 198 14.60 -18.08 -6.04
C GLU A 198 13.48 -17.83 -7.04
N GLU A 199 12.58 -18.82 -7.19
CA GLU A 199 11.42 -18.74 -8.07
C GLU A 199 10.28 -17.88 -7.52
N PHE A 200 10.31 -17.51 -6.23
CA PHE A 200 9.24 -16.70 -5.65
C PHE A 200 9.49 -15.20 -5.86
N ASN A 201 8.64 -14.59 -6.65
CA ASN A 201 8.61 -13.14 -6.87
C ASN A 201 7.29 -12.56 -6.33
N PRO A 202 7.31 -11.70 -5.29
CA PRO A 202 6.10 -11.11 -4.73
C PRO A 202 5.24 -10.33 -5.73
N GLN A 203 5.87 -9.62 -6.68
CA GLN A 203 5.16 -8.85 -7.70
C GLN A 203 4.43 -9.77 -8.67
N GLU A 204 5.09 -10.85 -9.11
CA GLU A 204 4.47 -11.85 -9.99
C GLU A 204 3.38 -12.64 -9.27
N TYR A 205 3.59 -12.96 -7.99
CA TYR A 205 2.61 -13.66 -7.16
C TYR A 205 1.28 -12.90 -7.07
N PHE A 206 1.32 -11.57 -6.98
CA PHE A 206 0.14 -10.71 -6.94
C PHE A 206 -0.19 -10.04 -8.29
N ASN A 207 0.48 -10.41 -9.38
CA ASN A 207 0.21 -9.82 -10.68
C ASN A 207 -1.25 -9.99 -11.11
N GLY A 208 -1.89 -8.88 -11.46
CA GLY A 208 -3.32 -8.83 -11.80
C GLY A 208 -4.29 -9.03 -10.63
N CYS A 209 -3.81 -9.11 -9.39
CA CYS A 209 -4.66 -9.31 -8.22
C CYS A 209 -5.06 -7.99 -7.59
N ILE A 210 -6.35 -7.79 -7.43
CA ILE A 210 -6.89 -6.79 -6.53
C ILE A 210 -7.05 -7.46 -5.16
N GLY A 211 -6.45 -6.84 -4.11
CA GLY A 211 -6.51 -7.40 -2.76
C GLY A 211 -5.40 -8.37 -2.40
N VAL A 212 -5.72 -9.38 -1.63
CA VAL A 212 -4.74 -10.28 -1.00
C VAL A 212 -4.87 -11.74 -1.42
N ILE A 213 -5.90 -12.08 -2.18
CA ILE A 213 -6.10 -13.42 -2.73
C ILE A 213 -5.28 -13.55 -4.01
N PRO A 214 -4.26 -14.43 -4.05
CA PRO A 214 -3.31 -14.51 -5.17
C PRO A 214 -3.92 -15.08 -6.45
N GLY A 215 -5.15 -15.60 -6.39
CA GLY A 215 -5.83 -16.14 -7.55
C GLY A 215 -5.24 -17.45 -8.06
N ASP A 216 -4.85 -18.35 -7.17
CA ASP A 216 -4.34 -19.67 -7.52
C ASP A 216 -5.27 -20.37 -8.51
N GLY A 217 -4.74 -20.68 -9.71
CA GLY A 217 -5.50 -21.28 -10.80
C GLY A 217 -6.46 -20.35 -11.54
N THR A 218 -6.47 -19.06 -11.23
CA THR A 218 -7.25 -18.04 -11.95
C THR A 218 -6.33 -17.24 -12.85
N ASP A 219 -6.55 -17.31 -14.15
CA ASP A 219 -5.78 -16.54 -15.12
C ASP A 219 -6.14 -15.04 -15.08
N ILE A 220 -5.20 -14.22 -15.59
CA ILE A 220 -5.52 -12.81 -15.85
C ILE A 220 -6.49 -12.76 -17.02
N GLU A 221 -7.65 -12.19 -16.79
CA GLU A 221 -8.67 -12.02 -17.81
C GLU A 221 -8.93 -10.56 -18.11
N LYS A 222 -9.38 -10.33 -19.31
CA LYS A 222 -9.89 -9.04 -19.74
C LYS A 222 -11.31 -8.88 -19.20
N VAL A 223 -11.50 -7.91 -18.34
CA VAL A 223 -12.80 -7.59 -17.74
C VAL A 223 -13.27 -6.24 -18.25
N LYS A 224 -14.51 -6.18 -18.75
CA LYS A 224 -15.15 -4.91 -19.09
C LYS A 224 -16.28 -4.62 -18.11
N ILE A 225 -16.29 -3.41 -17.61
CA ILE A 225 -17.33 -2.89 -16.74
C ILE A 225 -17.94 -1.62 -17.33
N LYS A 226 -19.26 -1.51 -17.23
CA LYS A 226 -20.01 -0.30 -17.52
C LYS A 226 -20.35 0.38 -16.21
N VAL A 227 -20.14 1.69 -16.14
CA VAL A 227 -20.25 2.47 -14.91
C VAL A 227 -21.03 3.74 -15.18
N SER A 228 -21.89 4.17 -14.24
CA SER A 228 -22.57 5.46 -14.34
C SER A 228 -21.59 6.63 -14.44
N THR A 229 -22.02 7.74 -15.04
CA THR A 229 -21.17 8.93 -15.20
C THR A 229 -20.63 9.45 -13.86
N SER A 230 -21.45 9.40 -12.80
CA SER A 230 -21.03 9.82 -11.46
C SER A 230 -19.92 8.93 -10.90
N GLN A 231 -20.08 7.61 -10.97
CA GLN A 231 -19.11 6.64 -10.47
C GLN A 231 -17.83 6.61 -11.31
N ALA A 232 -17.93 6.89 -12.62
CA ALA A 232 -16.78 6.93 -13.52
C ALA A 232 -15.73 7.96 -13.07
N ASN A 233 -16.15 9.09 -12.49
CA ASN A 233 -15.22 10.10 -11.97
C ASN A 233 -14.39 9.53 -10.81
N TYR A 234 -15.01 8.78 -9.89
CA TYR A 234 -14.29 8.13 -8.80
C TYR A 234 -13.29 7.09 -9.32
N LEU A 235 -13.66 6.31 -10.35
CA LEU A 235 -12.76 5.31 -10.93
C LEU A 235 -11.62 5.93 -11.75
N ARG A 236 -11.76 7.15 -12.26
CA ARG A 236 -10.63 7.91 -12.88
C ARG A 236 -9.65 8.38 -11.84
N ASP A 237 -10.15 8.89 -10.70
CA ASP A 237 -9.31 9.40 -9.60
C ASP A 237 -8.66 8.26 -8.81
N LEU A 238 -9.39 7.16 -8.58
CA LEU A 238 -8.92 5.98 -7.87
C LEU A 238 -9.25 4.71 -8.67
N PRO A 239 -8.39 4.33 -9.63
CA PRO A 239 -8.57 3.13 -10.42
C PRO A 239 -8.62 1.85 -9.56
N LEU A 240 -9.47 0.90 -9.94
CA LEU A 240 -9.56 -0.41 -9.27
C LEU A 240 -8.26 -1.20 -9.42
N HIS A 241 -7.57 -1.04 -10.55
CA HIS A 241 -6.29 -1.67 -10.84
C HIS A 241 -5.47 -0.81 -11.81
N GLU A 242 -4.14 -0.92 -11.77
CA GLU A 242 -3.23 -0.16 -12.65
C GLU A 242 -3.47 -0.39 -14.16
N SER A 243 -4.02 -1.56 -14.53
CA SER A 243 -4.38 -1.89 -15.92
C SER A 243 -5.68 -1.25 -16.38
N GLN A 244 -6.38 -0.49 -15.53
CA GLN A 244 -7.67 0.09 -15.88
C GLN A 244 -7.53 1.13 -16.99
N GLN A 245 -8.32 0.99 -18.03
CA GLN A 245 -8.39 1.93 -19.16
C GLN A 245 -9.84 2.25 -19.47
N GLU A 246 -10.16 3.53 -19.64
CA GLU A 246 -11.46 3.95 -20.13
C GLU A 246 -11.48 3.81 -21.65
N THR A 247 -12.37 2.95 -22.17
CA THR A 247 -12.48 2.62 -23.60
C THR A 247 -13.63 3.32 -24.30
N GLU A 248 -14.64 3.75 -23.52
CA GLU A 248 -15.80 4.48 -24.03
C GLU A 248 -16.31 5.45 -22.96
N GLN A 249 -16.71 6.64 -23.38
CA GLN A 249 -17.34 7.65 -22.53
C GLN A 249 -18.55 8.24 -23.27
N THR A 250 -19.69 8.27 -22.60
CA THR A 250 -20.92 8.91 -23.08
C THR A 250 -21.45 9.89 -22.00
N ASP A 251 -22.56 10.55 -22.28
CA ASP A 251 -23.23 11.41 -21.29
C ASP A 251 -23.90 10.61 -20.18
N GLU A 252 -24.17 9.30 -20.37
CA GLU A 252 -24.90 8.44 -19.42
C GLU A 252 -24.01 7.46 -18.69
N TYR A 253 -22.91 7.01 -19.33
CA TYR A 253 -22.01 5.98 -18.78
C TYR A 253 -20.60 6.05 -19.36
N SER A 254 -19.69 5.35 -18.68
CA SER A 254 -18.37 5.01 -19.21
C SER A 254 -18.14 3.51 -19.20
N ILE A 255 -17.29 3.00 -20.11
CA ILE A 255 -16.83 1.62 -20.11
C ILE A 255 -15.34 1.60 -19.79
N PHE A 256 -14.98 0.83 -18.77
CA PHE A 256 -13.59 0.56 -18.41
C PHE A 256 -13.23 -0.89 -18.74
N GLU A 257 -12.01 -1.07 -19.21
CA GLU A 257 -11.37 -2.36 -19.46
C GLU A 257 -10.24 -2.55 -18.47
N LEU A 258 -10.16 -3.74 -17.86
CA LEU A 258 -9.15 -4.12 -16.89
C LEU A 258 -8.57 -5.49 -17.28
N HIS A 259 -7.28 -5.70 -16.98
CA HIS A 259 -6.63 -7.00 -17.09
C HIS A 259 -6.29 -7.49 -15.67
N VAL A 260 -7.16 -8.30 -15.10
CA VAL A 260 -7.12 -8.71 -13.69
C VAL A 260 -7.46 -10.18 -13.50
N ARG A 261 -7.07 -10.74 -12.36
CA ARG A 261 -7.57 -12.05 -11.90
C ARG A 261 -8.91 -11.84 -11.20
N PRO A 262 -10.02 -12.40 -11.71
CA PRO A 262 -11.35 -12.16 -11.14
C PRO A 262 -11.59 -12.94 -9.83
N THR A 263 -10.70 -12.75 -8.87
CA THR A 263 -10.73 -13.37 -7.53
C THR A 263 -11.92 -12.87 -6.70
N PHE A 264 -12.09 -13.47 -5.53
CA PHE A 264 -13.11 -13.05 -4.57
C PHE A 264 -12.97 -11.57 -4.20
N ASP A 265 -11.75 -11.09 -3.97
CA ASP A 265 -11.50 -9.68 -3.60
C ASP A 265 -11.95 -8.73 -4.71
N PHE A 266 -11.65 -9.04 -5.98
CA PHE A 266 -12.12 -8.26 -7.10
C PHE A 266 -13.66 -8.27 -7.21
N GLN A 267 -14.28 -9.42 -7.01
CA GLN A 267 -15.75 -9.52 -7.03
C GLN A 267 -16.39 -8.70 -5.90
N GLN A 268 -15.73 -8.57 -4.75
CA GLN A 268 -16.20 -7.69 -3.68
C GLN A 268 -16.08 -6.21 -4.08
N GLU A 269 -15.00 -5.81 -4.78
CA GLU A 269 -14.89 -4.45 -5.33
C GLU A 269 -16.00 -4.13 -6.32
N LEU A 270 -16.34 -5.07 -7.21
CA LEU A 270 -17.45 -4.88 -8.14
C LEU A 270 -18.78 -4.66 -7.40
N LEU A 271 -19.05 -5.47 -6.38
CA LEU A 271 -20.28 -5.38 -5.59
C LEU A 271 -20.33 -4.12 -4.70
N TRP A 272 -19.17 -3.59 -4.28
CA TRP A 272 -19.10 -2.35 -3.52
C TRP A 272 -19.64 -1.14 -4.27
N ASN A 273 -19.55 -1.15 -5.59
CA ASN A 273 -20.08 -0.09 -6.45
C ASN A 273 -21.61 -0.12 -6.63
N GLY A 274 -22.30 -1.12 -6.06
CA GLY A 274 -23.76 -1.20 -6.06
C GLY A 274 -24.36 -1.29 -7.46
N ASP A 275 -25.39 -0.51 -7.70
CA ASP A 275 -26.11 -0.43 -8.97
C ASP A 275 -25.48 0.54 -9.99
N ASP A 276 -24.42 1.25 -9.60
CA ASP A 276 -23.65 2.12 -10.49
C ASP A 276 -22.67 1.37 -11.40
N LEU A 277 -22.49 0.05 -11.19
CA LEU A 277 -21.55 -0.76 -11.95
C LEU A 277 -22.19 -2.05 -12.48
N GLU A 278 -21.96 -2.31 -13.76
CA GLU A 278 -22.38 -3.52 -14.45
C GLU A 278 -21.18 -4.22 -15.09
N VAL A 279 -21.01 -5.52 -14.85
CA VAL A 279 -20.02 -6.34 -15.55
C VAL A 279 -20.55 -6.68 -16.93
N LEU A 280 -19.80 -6.36 -17.98
CA LEU A 280 -20.14 -6.71 -19.36
C LEU A 280 -19.44 -8.00 -19.80
N GLU A 281 -18.15 -8.11 -19.56
CA GLU A 281 -17.28 -9.24 -19.92
C GLU A 281 -16.32 -9.60 -18.78
N PRO A 282 -15.92 -10.86 -18.62
CA PRO A 282 -16.41 -12.03 -19.37
C PRO A 282 -17.80 -12.46 -18.86
N LEU A 283 -18.52 -13.20 -19.73
CA LEU A 283 -19.92 -13.59 -19.44
C LEU A 283 -20.06 -14.45 -18.17
N TRP A 284 -19.08 -15.30 -17.88
CA TRP A 284 -19.11 -16.12 -16.67
C TRP A 284 -19.07 -15.26 -15.40
N LEU A 285 -18.21 -14.22 -15.36
CA LEU A 285 -18.10 -13.29 -14.23
C LEU A 285 -19.40 -12.48 -14.07
N ARG A 286 -19.94 -11.98 -15.19
CA ARG A 286 -21.25 -11.32 -15.21
C ARG A 286 -22.33 -12.19 -14.57
N ASN A 287 -22.41 -13.46 -14.98
CA ASN A 287 -23.38 -14.40 -14.45
C ASN A 287 -23.16 -14.70 -12.96
N GLU A 288 -21.91 -14.79 -12.52
CA GLU A 288 -21.58 -15.00 -11.12
C GLU A 288 -22.00 -13.80 -10.24
N ILE A 289 -21.69 -12.58 -10.68
CA ILE A 289 -22.12 -11.34 -9.99
C ILE A 289 -23.64 -11.25 -9.97
N ALA A 290 -24.31 -11.48 -11.10
CA ALA A 290 -25.78 -11.50 -11.17
C ALA A 290 -26.38 -12.54 -10.21
N GLY A 291 -25.74 -13.71 -10.09
CA GLY A 291 -26.16 -14.74 -9.12
C GLY A 291 -26.01 -14.29 -7.66
N LYS A 292 -24.94 -13.57 -7.33
CA LYS A 292 -24.74 -12.96 -6.00
C LYS A 292 -25.82 -11.91 -5.70
N ILE A 293 -26.06 -11.00 -6.65
CA ILE A 293 -27.10 -9.97 -6.53
C ILE A 293 -28.48 -10.60 -6.32
N LYS A 294 -28.79 -11.67 -7.08
CA LYS A 294 -30.06 -12.38 -6.90
C LYS A 294 -30.19 -13.00 -5.50
N ARG A 295 -29.12 -13.58 -4.96
CA ARG A 295 -29.12 -14.10 -3.58
C ARG A 295 -29.27 -12.98 -2.56
N MET A 296 -28.62 -11.83 -2.78
CA MET A 296 -28.81 -10.64 -1.95
C MET A 296 -30.26 -10.16 -2.00
N TRP A 297 -30.81 -9.96 -3.18
CA TRP A 297 -32.18 -9.56 -3.38
C TRP A 297 -33.18 -10.48 -2.64
N ASN A 298 -32.98 -11.79 -2.71
CA ASN A 298 -33.85 -12.75 -2.05
C ASN A 298 -33.86 -12.62 -0.51
N LYS A 299 -32.81 -12.09 0.10
CA LYS A 299 -32.75 -11.80 1.55
C LYS A 299 -33.59 -10.57 1.94
N TYR A 300 -33.88 -9.67 0.99
CA TYR A 300 -34.67 -8.46 1.21
C TYR A 300 -36.09 -8.59 0.69
N LYS A 301 -36.46 -9.72 0.04
CA LYS A 301 -37.85 -10.00 -0.24
C LYS A 301 -38.56 -10.26 1.08
N GLU A 302 -39.58 -9.47 1.36
CA GLU A 302 -40.53 -9.80 2.40
C GLU A 302 -41.22 -11.12 2.00
N ASP A 303 -41.28 -12.09 2.90
CA ASP A 303 -42.16 -13.24 2.79
C ASP A 303 -43.58 -12.68 2.86
N LYS A 304 -44.21 -12.47 1.68
CA LYS A 304 -45.62 -12.16 1.56
C LYS A 304 -46.44 -13.43 1.66
#